data_2b156e1517670f03eceb1f25e4be79f0
#
_entry.id   2b156e1517670f03eceb1f25e4be79f0
#
_cell.length_a   1.000
_cell.length_b   1.000
_cell.length_c   1.000
_cell.angle_alpha   90.00
_cell.angle_beta   90.00
_cell.angle_gamma   90.00
#
_symmetry.space_group_name_H-M   'P 1'
#
loop_
_entity.id
_entity.type
_entity.pdbx_description
1 polymer ?
#
loop_
_entity_poly.entity_id
_entity_poly.type
_entity_poly.pdbx_seq_one_letter_code
_entity_poly.pdbx_strand_id
1 'polypeptide(L)'
;MTVTVQAGEIRSVDWHAVVKKDRHYDGKFVYAAVTTGIYCRPSCPARNPQRRNAVIFLTAEEAEREGYVACLRCHPNSLTPAEKSIKAALDYIETHLDQTITLNTLSQVSGLSPHHLQETFKRMVGLSPKAFCDARRIARFKQYLRAGQSISSACYEVGYGSSRALYEKTKRGLGMTPAVYRHGGKGIRICYTITDSPLGRVLVAGTKQGVCAVLLGQDENLLLGELHEEFPGAGFIKESSAKWKAAVLCCQSEDPLFSKLPVSLRGRVFQARVWNSLQ
;
A
#
# COMPACT_ATOMS: atom_id res chain seq x y z
N MET A 1 25.88 11.57 -29.35
CA MET A 1 24.47 11.70 -29.74
C MET A 1 23.74 12.32 -28.55
N THR A 2 23.42 13.60 -28.64
CA THR A 2 22.77 14.37 -27.56
C THR A 2 21.30 13.99 -27.56
N VAL A 3 20.89 13.20 -26.57
CA VAL A 3 19.47 12.91 -26.33
C VAL A 3 18.87 14.17 -25.72
N THR A 4 18.10 14.90 -26.50
CA THR A 4 17.32 16.05 -26.07
C THR A 4 16.16 15.49 -25.23
N VAL A 5 16.34 15.41 -23.90
CA VAL A 5 15.24 15.15 -22.98
C VAL A 5 14.31 16.34 -23.09
N GLN A 6 13.08 16.10 -23.50
CA GLN A 6 12.01 17.09 -23.39
C GLN A 6 11.86 17.41 -21.90
N ALA A 7 12.48 18.51 -21.45
CA ALA A 7 12.19 19.10 -20.15
C ALA A 7 10.69 19.39 -20.12
N GLY A 8 9.93 18.59 -19.39
CA GLY A 8 8.52 18.84 -19.18
C GLY A 8 8.38 20.27 -18.70
N GLU A 9 7.51 21.04 -19.35
CA GLU A 9 7.25 22.43 -18.96
C GLU A 9 6.98 22.44 -17.46
N ILE A 10 7.85 23.15 -16.71
CA ILE A 10 7.71 23.32 -15.27
C ILE A 10 6.35 23.96 -15.03
N ARG A 11 5.38 23.19 -14.52
CA ARG A 11 4.07 23.74 -14.16
C ARG A 11 4.29 24.85 -13.14
N SER A 12 3.56 25.95 -13.28
CA SER A 12 3.70 27.12 -12.40
C SER A 12 3.49 26.74 -10.90
N VAL A 13 2.66 25.75 -10.65
CA VAL A 13 2.37 25.23 -9.29
C VAL A 13 3.60 24.54 -8.69
N ASP A 14 4.31 23.72 -9.46
CA ASP A 14 5.49 22.97 -8.97
C ASP A 14 6.64 23.92 -8.65
N TRP A 15 6.86 24.94 -9.49
CA TRP A 15 7.87 25.96 -9.21
C TRP A 15 7.52 26.81 -7.98
N HIS A 16 6.25 27.13 -7.79
CA HIS A 16 5.80 27.88 -6.61
C HIS A 16 6.06 27.10 -5.32
N ALA A 17 5.84 25.78 -5.33
CA ALA A 17 6.16 24.90 -4.22
C ALA A 17 7.67 24.91 -3.88
N VAL A 18 8.55 24.90 -4.90
CA VAL A 18 10.00 25.02 -4.71
C VAL A 18 10.39 26.36 -4.10
N VAL A 19 9.83 27.47 -4.61
CA VAL A 19 10.13 28.82 -4.11
C VAL A 19 9.68 28.98 -2.67
N LYS A 20 8.48 28.50 -2.33
CA LYS A 20 7.92 28.55 -0.96
C LYS A 20 8.48 27.48 -0.04
N LYS A 21 9.30 26.56 -0.52
CA LYS A 21 9.82 25.43 0.25
C LYS A 21 8.70 24.62 0.91
N ASP A 22 7.65 24.35 0.13
CA ASP A 22 6.42 23.75 0.63
C ASP A 22 6.59 22.24 0.86
N ARG A 23 6.53 21.84 2.12
CA ARG A 23 6.66 20.43 2.55
C ARG A 23 5.52 19.53 2.08
N HIS A 24 4.37 20.08 1.71
CA HIS A 24 3.24 19.30 1.19
C HIS A 24 3.52 18.71 -0.19
N TYR A 25 4.55 19.22 -0.87
CA TYR A 25 4.99 18.72 -2.16
C TYR A 25 6.20 17.79 -2.06
N ASP A 26 6.75 17.58 -0.86
CA ASP A 26 7.84 16.63 -0.68
C ASP A 26 7.40 15.22 -1.07
N GLY A 27 8.15 14.62 -1.99
CA GLY A 27 7.91 13.29 -2.54
C GLY A 27 6.90 13.23 -3.69
N LYS A 28 6.18 14.32 -4.01
CA LYS A 28 5.35 14.38 -5.23
C LYS A 28 6.20 14.61 -6.47
N PHE A 29 7.34 15.29 -6.29
CA PHE A 29 8.35 15.51 -7.32
C PHE A 29 9.68 15.88 -6.66
N VAL A 30 10.75 15.84 -7.42
CA VAL A 30 12.04 16.42 -7.07
C VAL A 30 12.43 17.45 -8.10
N TYR A 31 13.22 18.46 -7.71
CA TYR A 31 13.79 19.39 -8.65
C TYR A 31 15.31 19.29 -8.66
N ALA A 32 15.92 19.38 -9.82
CA ALA A 32 17.35 19.37 -9.99
C ALA A 32 17.87 20.73 -10.45
N ALA A 33 19.03 21.12 -9.95
CA ALA A 33 19.74 22.29 -10.41
C ALA A 33 20.77 21.87 -11.45
N VAL A 34 20.56 22.25 -12.72
CA VAL A 34 21.43 21.91 -13.85
C VAL A 34 22.88 22.35 -13.62
N THR A 35 23.07 23.49 -12.94
CA THR A 35 24.40 24.06 -12.68
C THR A 35 25.23 23.27 -11.68
N THR A 36 24.61 22.53 -10.78
CA THR A 36 25.29 21.79 -9.72
C THR A 36 25.18 20.28 -9.87
N GLY A 37 24.31 19.79 -10.76
CA GLY A 37 24.04 18.37 -10.91
C GLY A 37 23.32 17.74 -9.70
N ILE A 38 22.73 18.57 -8.81
CA ILE A 38 22.12 18.09 -7.56
C ILE A 38 20.61 18.20 -7.63
N TYR A 39 19.90 17.12 -7.24
CA TYR A 39 18.46 17.17 -7.08
C TYR A 39 18.03 17.23 -5.61
N CYS A 40 16.92 17.93 -5.37
CA CYS A 40 16.41 18.26 -4.05
C CYS A 40 14.90 17.99 -3.96
N ARG A 41 14.38 17.82 -2.74
CA ARG A 41 12.93 17.90 -2.49
C ARG A 41 12.46 19.36 -2.47
N PRO A 42 11.18 19.66 -2.76
CA PRO A 42 10.63 21.03 -2.76
C PRO A 42 10.93 21.84 -1.51
N SER A 43 10.87 21.22 -0.32
CA SER A 43 11.13 21.89 0.96
C SER A 43 12.61 22.08 1.31
N CYS A 44 13.54 21.83 0.40
CA CYS A 44 14.97 21.93 0.66
C CYS A 44 15.35 23.32 1.23
N PRO A 45 16.07 23.40 2.38
CA PRO A 45 16.48 24.68 2.95
C PRO A 45 17.59 25.39 2.15
N ALA A 46 18.21 24.72 1.18
CA ALA A 46 19.22 25.31 0.32
C ALA A 46 18.65 26.48 -0.51
N ARG A 47 19.57 27.32 -1.07
CA ARG A 47 19.18 28.38 -1.99
C ARG A 47 18.57 27.76 -3.25
N ASN A 48 17.40 28.27 -3.66
CA ASN A 48 16.76 27.81 -4.88
C ASN A 48 17.58 28.20 -6.11
N PRO A 49 17.70 27.35 -7.13
CA PRO A 49 18.28 27.72 -8.41
C PRO A 49 17.39 28.76 -9.11
N GLN A 50 17.93 29.42 -10.13
CA GLN A 50 17.09 30.20 -11.03
C GLN A 50 16.18 29.24 -11.80
N ARG A 51 14.92 29.64 -12.06
CA ARG A 51 13.93 28.79 -12.75
C ARG A 51 14.45 28.18 -14.06
N ARG A 52 15.20 28.97 -14.86
CA ARG A 52 15.80 28.52 -16.11
C ARG A 52 16.86 27.42 -15.96
N ASN A 53 17.42 27.27 -14.77
CA ASN A 53 18.43 26.27 -14.42
C ASN A 53 17.86 25.13 -13.55
N ALA A 54 16.55 25.01 -13.46
CA ALA A 54 15.87 23.96 -12.73
C ALA A 54 15.17 23.00 -13.69
N VAL A 55 15.22 21.71 -13.37
CA VAL A 55 14.45 20.65 -14.04
C VAL A 55 13.63 19.93 -12.98
N ILE A 56 12.39 19.58 -13.29
CA ILE A 56 11.51 18.82 -12.40
C ILE A 56 11.41 17.39 -12.91
N PHE A 57 11.54 16.45 -11.97
CA PHE A 57 11.35 15.02 -12.18
C PHE A 57 10.24 14.52 -11.26
N LEU A 58 9.41 13.60 -11.74
CA LEU A 58 8.35 13.01 -10.93
C LEU A 58 8.92 12.13 -9.82
N THR A 59 10.05 11.49 -10.08
CA THR A 59 10.70 10.61 -9.10
C THR A 59 12.19 10.89 -8.95
N ALA A 60 12.77 10.47 -7.84
CA ALA A 60 14.20 10.55 -7.59
C ALA A 60 14.99 9.67 -8.57
N GLU A 61 14.44 8.49 -8.89
CA GLU A 61 15.05 7.54 -9.82
C GLU A 61 15.15 8.10 -11.26
N GLU A 62 14.20 8.94 -11.66
CA GLU A 62 14.29 9.66 -12.94
C GLU A 62 15.45 10.66 -12.93
N ALA A 63 15.58 11.44 -11.85
CA ALA A 63 16.68 12.39 -11.71
C ALA A 63 18.05 11.68 -11.70
N GLU A 64 18.15 10.54 -11.02
CA GLU A 64 19.39 9.74 -10.97
C GLU A 64 19.73 9.14 -12.34
N ARG A 65 18.76 8.65 -13.10
CA ARG A 65 18.97 8.18 -14.48
C ARG A 65 19.50 9.27 -15.42
N GLU A 66 19.11 10.52 -15.18
CA GLU A 66 19.59 11.69 -15.92
C GLU A 66 20.93 12.23 -15.36
N GLY A 67 21.56 11.51 -14.41
CA GLY A 67 22.89 11.81 -13.89
C GLY A 67 22.92 12.83 -12.74
N TYR A 68 21.78 13.18 -12.16
CA TYR A 68 21.74 14.06 -10.99
C TYR A 68 22.00 13.29 -9.71
N VAL A 69 22.65 13.95 -8.73
CA VAL A 69 23.00 13.36 -7.43
C VAL A 69 22.11 13.90 -6.32
N ALA A 70 21.76 13.03 -5.36
CA ALA A 70 20.92 13.41 -4.23
C ALA A 70 21.57 14.48 -3.34
N CYS A 71 20.82 15.51 -2.98
CA CYS A 71 21.29 16.57 -2.09
C CYS A 71 21.58 16.03 -0.68
N LEU A 72 22.80 16.22 -0.20
CA LEU A 72 23.25 15.80 1.13
C LEU A 72 22.61 16.61 2.27
N ARG A 73 21.99 17.76 1.99
CA ARG A 73 21.33 18.60 3.00
C ARG A 73 19.89 18.19 3.26
N CYS A 74 19.12 17.95 2.20
CA CYS A 74 17.71 17.58 2.35
C CYS A 74 17.45 16.07 2.28
N HIS A 75 18.44 15.28 1.83
CA HIS A 75 18.34 13.83 1.69
C HIS A 75 17.01 13.40 1.01
N PRO A 76 16.79 13.74 -0.27
CA PRO A 76 15.48 13.58 -0.92
C PRO A 76 14.96 12.14 -0.91
N ASN A 77 15.88 11.16 -0.85
CA ASN A 77 15.55 9.73 -0.78
C ASN A 77 15.24 9.24 0.64
N SER A 78 15.51 10.04 1.67
CA SER A 78 15.19 9.65 3.05
C SER A 78 13.74 9.93 3.39
N LEU A 79 13.19 9.12 4.31
CA LEU A 79 11.87 9.36 4.85
C LEU A 79 11.82 10.68 5.62
N THR A 80 10.78 11.47 5.40
CA THR A 80 10.45 12.64 6.23
C THR A 80 10.09 12.19 7.66
N PRO A 81 10.10 13.09 8.66
CA PRO A 81 9.68 12.73 10.02
C PRO A 81 8.29 12.09 10.08
N ALA A 82 7.33 12.63 9.34
CA ALA A 82 5.98 12.07 9.28
C ALA A 82 5.95 10.67 8.65
N GLU A 83 6.72 10.45 7.57
CA GLU A 83 6.84 9.14 6.92
C GLU A 83 7.50 8.11 7.85
N LYS A 84 8.53 8.52 8.61
CA LYS A 84 9.16 7.68 9.63
C LYS A 84 8.17 7.26 10.72
N SER A 85 7.37 8.21 11.21
CA SER A 85 6.34 7.95 12.21
C SER A 85 5.29 6.95 11.72
N ILE A 86 4.80 7.13 10.49
CA ILE A 86 3.81 6.20 9.92
C ILE A 86 4.44 4.84 9.62
N LYS A 87 5.68 4.80 9.12
CA LYS A 87 6.40 3.54 8.93
C LYS A 87 6.56 2.78 10.24
N ALA A 88 6.94 3.46 11.33
CA ALA A 88 7.04 2.84 12.65
C ALA A 88 5.69 2.24 13.12
N ALA A 89 4.58 2.96 12.89
CA ALA A 89 3.25 2.44 13.20
C ALA A 89 2.89 1.21 12.34
N LEU A 90 3.22 1.22 11.05
CA LEU A 90 2.99 0.07 10.16
C LEU A 90 3.82 -1.15 10.59
N ASP A 91 5.11 -0.96 10.86
CA ASP A 91 6.01 -2.03 11.32
C ASP A 91 5.54 -2.61 12.66
N TYR A 92 5.08 -1.77 13.59
CA TYR A 92 4.51 -2.21 14.86
C TYR A 92 3.25 -3.07 14.65
N ILE A 93 2.33 -2.63 13.79
CA ILE A 93 1.12 -3.40 13.48
C ILE A 93 1.50 -4.78 12.93
N GLU A 94 2.44 -4.85 11.99
CA GLU A 94 2.84 -6.12 11.36
C GLU A 94 3.43 -7.12 12.36
N THR A 95 4.12 -6.64 13.38
CA THR A 95 4.79 -7.49 14.38
C THR A 95 3.93 -7.86 15.58
N HIS A 96 2.80 -7.14 15.83
CA HIS A 96 1.97 -7.32 17.03
C HIS A 96 0.50 -7.61 16.71
N LEU A 97 0.23 -8.30 15.58
CA LEU A 97 -1.15 -8.61 15.15
C LEU A 97 -1.91 -9.50 16.14
N ASP A 98 -1.20 -10.29 16.93
CA ASP A 98 -1.70 -11.17 18.00
C ASP A 98 -2.20 -10.40 19.24
N GLN A 99 -1.80 -9.14 19.41
CA GLN A 99 -2.10 -8.32 20.57
C GLN A 99 -3.19 -7.29 20.30
N THR A 100 -3.78 -6.74 21.35
CA THR A 100 -4.71 -5.61 21.23
C THR A 100 -3.93 -4.33 20.89
N ILE A 101 -4.02 -3.89 19.65
CA ILE A 101 -3.40 -2.65 19.19
C ILE A 101 -4.39 -1.50 19.35
N THR A 102 -4.05 -0.56 20.24
CA THR A 102 -4.84 0.66 20.47
C THR A 102 -4.25 1.84 19.73
N LEU A 103 -5.06 2.88 19.50
CA LEU A 103 -4.56 4.13 18.92
C LEU A 103 -3.50 4.79 19.81
N ASN A 104 -3.64 4.67 21.14
CA ASN A 104 -2.67 5.19 22.12
C ASN A 104 -1.32 4.47 22.01
N THR A 105 -1.32 3.15 21.86
CA THR A 105 -0.10 2.37 21.64
C THR A 105 0.63 2.83 20.37
N LEU A 106 -0.11 2.98 19.27
CA LEU A 106 0.47 3.45 18.01
C LEU A 106 0.95 4.91 18.10
N SER A 107 0.27 5.74 18.89
CA SER A 107 0.68 7.12 19.17
C SER A 107 2.05 7.17 19.86
N GLN A 108 2.26 6.33 20.87
CA GLN A 108 3.56 6.21 21.55
C GLN A 108 4.68 5.75 20.62
N VAL A 109 4.42 4.73 19.82
CA VAL A 109 5.40 4.17 18.88
C VAL A 109 5.77 5.17 17.78
N SER A 110 4.79 5.91 17.28
CA SER A 110 4.99 6.85 16.16
C SER A 110 5.50 8.23 16.61
N GLY A 111 5.37 8.56 17.90
CA GLY A 111 5.68 9.89 18.42
C GLY A 111 4.66 10.97 18.01
N LEU A 112 3.48 10.58 17.47
CA LEU A 112 2.41 11.49 17.09
C LEU A 112 1.27 11.43 18.10
N SER A 113 0.54 12.54 18.30
CA SER A 113 -0.69 12.49 19.07
C SER A 113 -1.73 11.58 18.40
N PRO A 114 -2.67 10.95 19.14
CA PRO A 114 -3.64 10.02 18.57
C PRO A 114 -4.42 10.58 17.40
N HIS A 115 -4.89 11.82 17.48
CA HIS A 115 -5.61 12.49 16.41
C HIS A 115 -4.71 12.71 15.18
N HIS A 116 -3.53 13.26 15.36
CA HIS A 116 -2.58 13.52 14.27
C HIS A 116 -2.10 12.22 13.60
N LEU A 117 -1.89 11.16 14.39
CA LEU A 117 -1.59 9.84 13.86
C LEU A 117 -2.73 9.33 12.96
N GLN A 118 -3.98 9.39 13.43
CA GLN A 118 -5.12 8.89 12.67
C GLN A 118 -5.28 9.59 11.32
N GLU A 119 -5.19 10.91 11.30
CA GLU A 119 -5.28 11.71 10.07
C GLU A 119 -4.11 11.44 9.13
N THR A 120 -2.88 11.48 9.66
CA THR A 120 -1.67 11.27 8.86
C THR A 120 -1.61 9.85 8.30
N PHE A 121 -1.95 8.85 9.13
CA PHE A 121 -2.02 7.45 8.70
C PHE A 121 -3.07 7.27 7.59
N LYS A 122 -4.30 7.80 7.79
CA LYS A 122 -5.36 7.71 6.78
C LYS A 122 -4.97 8.41 5.48
N ARG A 123 -4.35 9.58 5.56
CA ARG A 123 -3.87 10.32 4.39
C ARG A 123 -2.79 9.55 3.63
N MET A 124 -1.78 9.00 4.32
CA MET A 124 -0.64 8.33 3.70
C MET A 124 -0.91 6.87 3.33
N VAL A 125 -1.61 6.13 4.19
CA VAL A 125 -1.92 4.70 3.98
C VAL A 125 -3.23 4.50 3.23
N GLY A 126 -4.11 5.51 3.19
CA GLY A 126 -5.45 5.42 2.58
C GLY A 126 -6.48 4.67 3.43
N LEU A 127 -6.09 4.17 4.61
CA LEU A 127 -6.92 3.43 5.56
C LEU A 127 -6.73 3.99 6.96
N SER A 128 -7.72 3.81 7.84
CA SER A 128 -7.48 4.03 9.27
C SER A 128 -6.55 2.95 9.84
N PRO A 129 -5.79 3.23 10.93
CA PRO A 129 -4.96 2.22 11.59
C PRO A 129 -5.75 0.94 11.92
N LYS A 130 -6.98 1.08 12.42
CA LYS A 130 -7.86 -0.04 12.75
C LYS A 130 -8.23 -0.88 11.51
N ALA A 131 -8.63 -0.22 10.41
CA ALA A 131 -8.97 -0.92 9.17
C ALA A 131 -7.77 -1.68 8.59
N PHE A 132 -6.58 -1.10 8.66
CA PHE A 132 -5.34 -1.77 8.27
C PHE A 132 -5.04 -2.98 9.16
N CYS A 133 -5.12 -2.85 10.50
CA CYS A 133 -4.96 -3.96 11.44
C CYS A 133 -5.95 -5.11 11.13
N ASP A 134 -7.24 -4.77 10.93
CA ASP A 134 -8.27 -5.78 10.65
C ASP A 134 -7.97 -6.53 9.34
N ALA A 135 -7.58 -5.83 8.27
CA ALA A 135 -7.20 -6.46 7.00
C ALA A 135 -5.96 -7.38 7.16
N ARG A 136 -4.95 -6.95 7.92
CA ARG A 136 -3.74 -7.75 8.18
C ARG A 136 -4.03 -8.98 9.03
N ARG A 137 -4.90 -8.86 10.03
CA ARG A 137 -5.36 -10.00 10.84
C ARG A 137 -6.10 -11.04 10.01
N ILE A 138 -6.98 -10.62 9.10
CA ILE A 138 -7.67 -11.54 8.19
C ILE A 138 -6.66 -12.25 7.29
N ALA A 139 -5.69 -11.54 6.73
CA ALA A 139 -4.66 -12.17 5.91
C ALA A 139 -3.85 -13.22 6.69
N ARG A 140 -3.46 -12.92 7.94
CA ARG A 140 -2.74 -13.86 8.81
C ARG A 140 -3.62 -15.05 9.24
N PHE A 141 -4.88 -14.80 9.53
CA PHE A 141 -5.84 -15.86 9.81
C PHE A 141 -5.97 -16.87 8.67
N LYS A 142 -6.04 -16.40 7.42
CA LYS A 142 -6.02 -17.24 6.23
C LYS A 142 -4.78 -18.12 6.17
N GLN A 143 -3.59 -17.55 6.46
CA GLN A 143 -2.33 -18.32 6.48
C GLN A 143 -2.39 -19.47 7.50
N TYR A 144 -2.91 -19.22 8.71
CA TYR A 144 -3.04 -20.25 9.73
C TYR A 144 -4.05 -21.36 9.34
N LEU A 145 -5.17 -20.98 8.71
CA LEU A 145 -6.14 -21.97 8.21
C LEU A 145 -5.54 -22.85 7.10
N ARG A 146 -4.75 -22.26 6.18
CA ARG A 146 -4.03 -23.01 5.14
C ARG A 146 -2.97 -23.94 5.73
N ALA A 147 -2.32 -23.52 6.82
CA ALA A 147 -1.38 -24.36 7.55
C ALA A 147 -2.06 -25.49 8.37
N GLY A 148 -3.39 -25.66 8.23
CA GLY A 148 -4.15 -26.74 8.88
C GLY A 148 -4.56 -26.46 10.32
N GLN A 149 -4.30 -25.28 10.87
CA GLN A 149 -4.71 -24.94 12.23
C GLN A 149 -6.23 -24.97 12.41
N SER A 150 -6.68 -25.23 13.64
CA SER A 150 -8.09 -25.13 13.96
C SER A 150 -8.56 -23.66 13.88
N ILE A 151 -9.85 -23.47 13.59
CA ILE A 151 -10.45 -22.13 13.51
C ILE A 151 -10.26 -21.39 14.83
N SER A 152 -10.43 -22.10 15.96
CA SER A 152 -10.29 -21.53 17.31
C SER A 152 -8.83 -21.10 17.57
N SER A 153 -7.86 -21.97 17.29
CA SER A 153 -6.43 -21.65 17.46
C SER A 153 -6.03 -20.45 16.60
N ALA A 154 -6.36 -20.47 15.30
CA ALA A 154 -6.06 -19.38 14.39
C ALA A 154 -6.72 -18.05 14.83
N CYS A 155 -7.91 -18.12 15.47
CA CYS A 155 -8.60 -16.96 16.02
C CYS A 155 -7.79 -16.29 17.14
N TYR A 156 -7.29 -17.06 18.09
CA TYR A 156 -6.47 -16.54 19.19
C TYR A 156 -5.13 -15.98 18.69
N GLU A 157 -4.47 -16.68 17.77
CA GLU A 157 -3.19 -16.25 17.18
C GLU A 157 -3.24 -14.91 16.43
N VAL A 158 -4.42 -14.49 15.98
CA VAL A 158 -4.61 -13.19 15.33
C VAL A 158 -5.23 -12.14 16.25
N GLY A 159 -5.28 -12.40 17.57
CA GLY A 159 -5.70 -11.43 18.59
C GLY A 159 -7.21 -11.18 18.65
N TYR A 160 -8.04 -12.13 18.21
CA TYR A 160 -9.47 -12.08 18.45
C TYR A 160 -9.84 -12.84 19.74
N GLY A 161 -10.32 -12.11 20.75
CA GLY A 161 -10.68 -12.70 22.05
C GLY A 161 -11.90 -13.63 22.05
N SER A 162 -12.63 -13.73 20.92
CA SER A 162 -13.74 -14.67 20.76
C SER A 162 -13.98 -15.04 19.31
N SER A 163 -14.39 -16.28 19.09
CA SER A 163 -14.79 -16.78 17.77
C SER A 163 -15.94 -15.99 17.15
N ARG A 164 -16.89 -15.48 17.96
CA ARG A 164 -18.03 -14.68 17.47
C ARG A 164 -17.58 -13.38 16.82
N ALA A 165 -16.66 -12.64 17.46
CA ALA A 165 -16.11 -11.41 16.90
C ALA A 165 -15.35 -11.66 15.60
N LEU A 166 -14.67 -12.81 15.51
CA LEU A 166 -14.03 -13.25 14.27
C LEU A 166 -15.07 -13.56 13.19
N TYR A 167 -16.11 -14.36 13.50
CA TYR A 167 -17.12 -14.76 12.51
C TYR A 167 -17.82 -13.57 11.87
N GLU A 168 -18.13 -12.53 12.63
CA GLU A 168 -18.75 -11.31 12.10
C GLU A 168 -17.81 -10.56 11.14
N LYS A 169 -16.52 -10.48 11.48
CA LYS A 169 -15.52 -9.82 10.64
C LYS A 169 -15.08 -10.68 9.44
N THR A 170 -14.91 -11.98 9.64
CA THR A 170 -14.45 -12.89 8.58
C THR A 170 -15.54 -13.22 7.58
N LYS A 171 -16.83 -13.15 7.95
CA LYS A 171 -17.94 -13.37 7.01
C LYS A 171 -17.84 -12.48 5.78
N ARG A 172 -17.37 -11.23 5.94
CA ARG A 172 -17.10 -10.31 4.84
C ARG A 172 -15.69 -10.49 4.26
N GLY A 173 -14.70 -10.78 5.11
CA GLY A 173 -13.29 -10.79 4.74
C GLY A 173 -12.77 -12.12 4.18
N LEU A 174 -13.50 -13.23 4.26
CA LEU A 174 -13.12 -14.51 3.65
C LEU A 174 -13.90 -14.82 2.36
N GLY A 175 -14.98 -14.08 2.09
CA GLY A 175 -15.89 -14.40 0.99
C GLY A 175 -16.56 -15.79 1.12
N MET A 176 -16.39 -16.46 2.26
CA MET A 176 -16.95 -17.77 2.60
C MET A 176 -16.82 -18.03 4.09
N THR A 177 -17.41 -19.11 4.59
CA THR A 177 -17.23 -19.48 6.01
C THR A 177 -15.80 -19.96 6.28
N PRO A 178 -15.25 -19.75 7.50
CA PRO A 178 -13.92 -20.25 7.85
C PRO A 178 -13.74 -21.76 7.65
N ALA A 179 -14.80 -22.55 7.85
CA ALA A 179 -14.79 -23.99 7.62
C ALA A 179 -14.58 -24.32 6.13
N VAL A 180 -15.32 -23.67 5.24
CA VAL A 180 -15.19 -23.85 3.77
C VAL A 180 -13.81 -23.38 3.32
N TYR A 181 -13.33 -22.25 3.83
CA TYR A 181 -11.99 -21.74 3.52
C TYR A 181 -10.89 -22.76 3.92
N ARG A 182 -10.96 -23.31 5.12
CA ARG A 182 -9.99 -24.30 5.63
C ARG A 182 -9.97 -25.57 4.78
N HIS A 183 -11.10 -25.94 4.16
CA HIS A 183 -11.19 -27.07 3.22
C HIS A 183 -10.93 -26.68 1.76
N GLY A 184 -10.18 -25.59 1.53
CA GLY A 184 -9.77 -25.17 0.19
C GLY A 184 -10.91 -24.75 -0.71
N GLY A 185 -12.00 -24.21 -0.17
CA GLY A 185 -13.14 -23.76 -0.96
C GLY A 185 -13.98 -24.89 -1.56
N LYS A 186 -13.95 -26.09 -0.96
CA LYS A 186 -14.66 -27.26 -1.50
C LYS A 186 -16.14 -26.96 -1.73
N GLY A 187 -16.58 -27.20 -2.98
CA GLY A 187 -17.98 -27.09 -3.37
C GLY A 187 -18.46 -25.66 -3.62
N ILE A 188 -17.59 -24.65 -3.59
CA ILE A 188 -17.94 -23.28 -3.94
C ILE A 188 -17.46 -22.89 -5.32
N ARG A 189 -18.09 -21.85 -5.87
CA ARG A 189 -17.71 -21.20 -7.12
C ARG A 189 -17.12 -19.83 -6.82
N ILE A 190 -15.89 -19.60 -7.28
CA ILE A 190 -15.14 -18.36 -7.13
C ILE A 190 -15.10 -17.66 -8.48
N CYS A 191 -15.62 -16.42 -8.52
CA CYS A 191 -15.44 -15.54 -9.66
C CYS A 191 -14.14 -14.74 -9.47
N TYR A 192 -13.39 -14.50 -10.56
CA TYR A 192 -12.18 -13.69 -10.47
C TYR A 192 -12.05 -12.76 -11.67
N THR A 193 -11.36 -11.65 -11.47
CA THR A 193 -10.92 -10.70 -12.52
C THR A 193 -9.46 -10.37 -12.32
N ILE A 194 -8.77 -10.08 -13.44
CA ILE A 194 -7.38 -9.61 -13.42
C ILE A 194 -7.36 -8.26 -14.10
N THR A 195 -6.64 -7.32 -13.53
CA THR A 195 -6.45 -5.96 -14.04
C THR A 195 -5.05 -5.45 -13.75
N ASP A 196 -4.59 -4.47 -14.52
CA ASP A 196 -3.29 -3.86 -14.33
C ASP A 196 -3.32 -2.80 -13.21
N SER A 197 -2.18 -2.64 -12.52
CA SER A 197 -1.93 -1.60 -11.55
C SER A 197 -0.48 -1.11 -11.66
N PRO A 198 -0.12 0.04 -11.05
CA PRO A 198 1.28 0.51 -11.01
C PRO A 198 2.25 -0.44 -10.32
N LEU A 199 1.76 -1.39 -9.53
CA LEU A 199 2.57 -2.40 -8.84
C LEU A 199 2.64 -3.74 -9.59
N GLY A 200 2.04 -3.83 -10.77
CA GLY A 200 1.89 -5.06 -11.53
C GLY A 200 0.43 -5.48 -11.68
N ARG A 201 0.19 -6.73 -12.04
CA ARG A 201 -1.16 -7.27 -12.18
C ARG A 201 -1.80 -7.57 -10.84
N VAL A 202 -3.10 -7.30 -10.74
CA VAL A 202 -3.92 -7.56 -9.54
C VAL A 202 -5.02 -8.55 -9.92
N LEU A 203 -5.05 -9.66 -9.23
CA LEU A 203 -6.17 -10.60 -9.28
C LEU A 203 -7.08 -10.35 -8.07
N VAL A 204 -8.35 -10.09 -8.35
CA VAL A 204 -9.41 -10.02 -7.32
C VAL A 204 -10.34 -11.21 -7.53
N ALA A 205 -10.54 -11.98 -6.48
CA ALA A 205 -11.43 -13.14 -6.49
C ALA A 205 -12.44 -13.08 -5.36
N GLY A 206 -13.63 -13.59 -5.59
CA GLY A 206 -14.71 -13.56 -4.59
C GLY A 206 -15.85 -14.50 -4.91
N THR A 207 -16.76 -14.60 -3.97
CA THR A 207 -18.02 -15.34 -4.04
C THR A 207 -19.20 -14.36 -3.90
N LYS A 208 -20.43 -14.88 -3.86
CA LYS A 208 -21.61 -14.08 -3.51
C LYS A 208 -21.56 -13.48 -2.10
N GLN A 209 -20.70 -14.01 -1.21
CA GLN A 209 -20.58 -13.56 0.18
C GLN A 209 -19.55 -12.44 0.35
N GLY A 210 -18.66 -12.25 -0.64
CA GLY A 210 -17.63 -11.19 -0.60
C GLY A 210 -16.32 -11.62 -1.26
N VAL A 211 -15.32 -10.74 -1.17
CA VAL A 211 -13.98 -10.97 -1.70
C VAL A 211 -13.25 -12.03 -0.87
N CYS A 212 -12.67 -13.02 -1.54
CA CYS A 212 -11.90 -14.08 -0.88
C CYS A 212 -10.38 -13.97 -1.13
N ALA A 213 -9.94 -13.37 -2.23
CA ALA A 213 -8.52 -13.14 -2.50
C ALA A 213 -8.28 -11.80 -3.21
N VAL A 214 -7.15 -11.16 -2.89
CA VAL A 214 -6.54 -10.06 -3.64
C VAL A 214 -5.07 -10.40 -3.76
N LEU A 215 -4.62 -10.78 -4.95
CA LEU A 215 -3.26 -11.19 -5.24
C LEU A 215 -2.58 -10.13 -6.10
N LEU A 216 -1.29 -9.94 -5.91
CA LEU A 216 -0.48 -8.97 -6.64
C LEU A 216 0.77 -9.67 -7.19
N GLY A 217 1.01 -9.55 -8.48
CA GLY A 217 2.16 -10.16 -9.14
C GLY A 217 2.41 -9.57 -10.52
N GLN A 218 3.41 -10.09 -11.23
CA GLN A 218 3.74 -9.63 -12.59
C GLN A 218 3.15 -10.52 -13.66
N ASP A 219 2.91 -11.79 -13.36
CA ASP A 219 2.45 -12.80 -14.31
C ASP A 219 1.05 -13.33 -13.95
N GLU A 220 0.17 -13.39 -14.95
CA GLU A 220 -1.21 -13.86 -14.78
C GLU A 220 -1.27 -15.34 -14.39
N ASN A 221 -0.41 -16.17 -14.97
CA ASN A 221 -0.41 -17.62 -14.70
C ASN A 221 0.05 -17.91 -13.28
N LEU A 222 1.03 -17.15 -12.78
CA LEU A 222 1.47 -17.27 -11.38
C LEU A 222 0.34 -16.87 -10.42
N LEU A 223 -0.38 -15.77 -10.70
CA LEU A 223 -1.53 -15.35 -9.88
C LEU A 223 -2.65 -16.38 -9.89
N LEU A 224 -2.92 -17.00 -11.04
CA LEU A 224 -3.89 -18.09 -11.13
C LEU A 224 -3.42 -19.32 -10.38
N GLY A 225 -2.13 -19.67 -10.48
CA GLY A 225 -1.52 -20.73 -9.69
C GLY A 225 -1.71 -20.52 -8.19
N GLU A 226 -1.38 -19.33 -7.68
CA GLU A 226 -1.58 -18.97 -6.27
C GLU A 226 -3.07 -19.07 -5.87
N LEU A 227 -3.99 -18.63 -6.73
CA LEU A 227 -5.43 -18.73 -6.46
C LEU A 227 -5.88 -20.20 -6.38
N HIS A 228 -5.39 -21.05 -7.28
CA HIS A 228 -5.70 -22.48 -7.29
C HIS A 228 -5.08 -23.21 -6.08
N GLU A 229 -3.89 -22.82 -5.68
CA GLU A 229 -3.25 -23.36 -4.45
C GLU A 229 -4.00 -22.92 -3.18
N GLU A 230 -4.53 -21.68 -3.15
CA GLU A 230 -5.33 -21.21 -2.02
C GLU A 230 -6.69 -21.93 -1.94
N PHE A 231 -7.28 -22.30 -3.09
CA PHE A 231 -8.62 -22.89 -3.15
C PHE A 231 -8.68 -24.15 -4.04
N PRO A 232 -7.96 -25.23 -3.70
CA PRO A 232 -7.87 -26.41 -4.56
C PRO A 232 -9.19 -27.17 -4.76
N GLY A 233 -10.19 -26.94 -3.90
CA GLY A 233 -11.52 -27.57 -3.97
C GLY A 233 -12.61 -26.72 -4.62
N ALA A 234 -12.28 -25.51 -5.09
CA ALA A 234 -13.23 -24.58 -5.67
C ALA A 234 -13.32 -24.68 -7.20
N GLY A 235 -14.48 -24.31 -7.76
CA GLY A 235 -14.61 -24.04 -9.19
C GLY A 235 -14.34 -22.56 -9.48
N PHE A 236 -13.63 -22.25 -10.58
CA PHE A 236 -13.25 -20.88 -10.94
C PHE A 236 -13.96 -20.41 -12.20
N ILE A 237 -14.39 -19.14 -12.21
CA ILE A 237 -14.98 -18.46 -13.35
C ILE A 237 -14.30 -17.12 -13.54
N LYS A 238 -13.70 -16.89 -14.71
CA LYS A 238 -13.18 -15.58 -15.09
C LYS A 238 -14.36 -14.65 -15.40
N GLU A 239 -14.47 -13.55 -14.69
CA GLU A 239 -15.57 -12.59 -14.85
C GLU A 239 -15.00 -11.18 -14.94
N SER A 240 -15.53 -10.37 -15.86
CA SER A 240 -15.14 -8.98 -15.98
C SER A 240 -16.00 -8.11 -15.05
N SER A 241 -15.61 -8.02 -13.77
CA SER A 241 -16.29 -7.18 -12.80
C SER A 241 -15.82 -5.72 -12.90
N ALA A 242 -16.67 -4.85 -13.45
CA ALA A 242 -16.40 -3.40 -13.48
C ALA A 242 -16.19 -2.82 -12.07
N LYS A 243 -16.94 -3.28 -11.08
CA LYS A 243 -16.82 -2.88 -9.67
C LYS A 243 -15.42 -3.20 -9.12
N TRP A 244 -14.90 -4.40 -9.38
CA TRP A 244 -13.59 -4.82 -8.88
C TRP A 244 -12.46 -4.06 -9.57
N LYS A 245 -12.56 -3.86 -10.89
CA LYS A 245 -11.61 -3.04 -11.66
C LYS A 245 -11.58 -1.59 -11.15
N ALA A 246 -12.73 -0.98 -10.94
CA ALA A 246 -12.82 0.38 -10.40
C ALA A 246 -12.20 0.47 -8.99
N ALA A 247 -12.43 -0.52 -8.12
CA ALA A 247 -11.84 -0.55 -6.80
C ALA A 247 -10.31 -0.61 -6.83
N VAL A 248 -9.73 -1.42 -7.72
CA VAL A 248 -8.27 -1.48 -7.91
C VAL A 248 -7.74 -0.13 -8.39
N LEU A 249 -8.39 0.50 -9.36
CA LEU A 249 -7.98 1.81 -9.89
C LEU A 249 -8.06 2.91 -8.81
N CYS A 250 -9.13 2.95 -8.02
CA CYS A 250 -9.27 3.93 -6.92
C CYS A 250 -8.27 3.75 -5.79
N CYS A 251 -7.67 2.56 -5.64
CA CYS A 251 -6.70 2.28 -4.60
C CYS A 251 -5.25 2.60 -4.99
N GLN A 252 -5.02 3.04 -6.21
CA GLN A 252 -3.73 3.55 -6.67
C GLN A 252 -3.42 4.82 -5.89
N SER A 253 -2.28 4.83 -5.20
CA SER A 253 -1.88 5.97 -4.37
C SER A 253 -0.76 6.74 -5.04
N GLU A 254 -0.96 8.04 -5.16
CA GLU A 254 0.10 9.00 -5.52
C GLU A 254 0.89 9.47 -4.28
N ASP A 255 0.65 8.86 -3.11
CA ASP A 255 1.31 9.30 -1.87
C ASP A 255 2.81 8.96 -1.89
N PRO A 256 3.67 9.92 -1.59
CA PRO A 256 5.13 9.76 -1.60
C PRO A 256 5.66 8.71 -0.64
N LEU A 257 4.98 8.48 0.50
CA LEU A 257 5.37 7.41 1.42
C LEU A 257 5.25 6.04 0.76
N PHE A 258 4.20 5.86 -0.06
CA PHE A 258 3.95 4.57 -0.69
C PHE A 258 5.12 4.12 -1.58
N SER A 259 5.72 5.01 -2.36
CA SER A 259 6.89 4.71 -3.18
C SER A 259 8.15 4.40 -2.37
N LYS A 260 8.30 4.99 -1.18
CA LYS A 260 9.45 4.80 -0.28
C LYS A 260 9.35 3.58 0.63
N LEU A 261 8.17 2.95 0.73
CA LEU A 261 8.02 1.72 1.52
C LEU A 261 8.72 0.54 0.82
N PRO A 262 9.24 -0.44 1.58
CA PRO A 262 9.69 -1.71 1.01
C PRO A 262 8.61 -2.35 0.13
N VAL A 263 9.00 -3.02 -0.95
CA VAL A 263 8.06 -3.62 -1.92
C VAL A 263 7.03 -4.52 -1.23
N SER A 264 7.47 -5.33 -0.27
CA SER A 264 6.60 -6.21 0.50
C SER A 264 5.53 -5.44 1.29
N LEU A 265 5.87 -4.30 1.86
CA LEU A 265 4.94 -3.48 2.63
C LEU A 265 4.00 -2.69 1.70
N ARG A 266 4.51 -2.21 0.56
CA ARG A 266 3.67 -1.59 -0.49
C ARG A 266 2.57 -2.53 -0.95
N GLY A 267 2.92 -3.76 -1.28
CA GLY A 267 1.96 -4.79 -1.68
C GLY A 267 0.88 -5.02 -0.61
N ARG A 268 1.27 -5.13 0.66
CA ARG A 268 0.33 -5.32 1.77
C ARG A 268 -0.62 -4.14 1.98
N VAL A 269 -0.11 -2.91 1.90
CA VAL A 269 -0.93 -1.70 1.99
C VAL A 269 -1.91 -1.63 0.83
N PHE A 270 -1.46 -1.88 -0.39
CA PHE A 270 -2.31 -1.88 -1.57
C PHE A 270 -3.40 -2.95 -1.50
N GLN A 271 -3.04 -4.18 -1.17
CA GLN A 271 -4.01 -5.27 -0.98
C GLN A 271 -5.06 -4.92 0.08
N ALA A 272 -4.64 -4.32 1.21
CA ALA A 272 -5.55 -3.90 2.26
C ALA A 272 -6.51 -2.80 1.79
N ARG A 273 -6.06 -1.85 0.96
CA ARG A 273 -6.92 -0.81 0.35
C ARG A 273 -7.97 -1.41 -0.58
N VAL A 274 -7.54 -2.24 -1.53
CA VAL A 274 -8.44 -2.92 -2.45
C VAL A 274 -9.46 -3.75 -1.67
N TRP A 275 -9.00 -4.50 -0.69
CA TRP A 275 -9.84 -5.30 0.18
C TRP A 275 -10.91 -4.47 0.90
N ASN A 276 -10.49 -3.38 1.54
CA ASN A 276 -11.40 -2.51 2.30
C ASN A 276 -12.42 -1.79 1.39
N SER A 277 -12.05 -1.45 0.15
CA SER A 277 -12.95 -0.78 -0.79
C SER A 277 -14.01 -1.72 -1.38
N LEU A 278 -13.85 -3.02 -1.24
CA LEU A 278 -14.73 -4.05 -1.78
C LEU A 278 -15.64 -4.70 -0.72
N GLN A 279 -15.48 -4.33 0.56
CA GLN A 279 -16.36 -4.72 1.65
C GLN A 279 -17.56 -3.80 1.80
#